data_d709fe80ac8288e051417bd1cb096eff
#
_entry.id   d709fe80ac8288e051417bd1cb096eff
#
_cell.length_a   1.000
_cell.length_b   1.000
_cell.length_c   1.000
_cell.angle_alpha   90.00
_cell.angle_beta   90.00
_cell.angle_gamma   90.00
#
_symmetry.space_group_name_H-M   'P 1'
#
loop_
_entity.id
_entity.type
_entity.pdbx_description
1 polymer ?
#
loop_
_entity_poly.entity_id
_entity_poly.type
_entity_poly.pdbx_seq_one_letter_code
_entity_poly.pdbx_strand_id
1 'polypeptide(L)'
;AEIGGGNTLSMAFMLAANEARTGRYAEAAETLSRVIQAFEPLVDSMALDMHRGYEKQYRILAEYEGVDSVPGLGTKDFSIPFRLDSVGPEHKHALTIMLPSLVNGKAQDIVFDTGAGVNVVSTEAAKALSMDVYDVGTRLSGIGEQQGGFAVARELCMGNMKMYNVPFFVVDISSGVDSIDAYMSHLDMIVGVDFMNALGELHVDFENNGLFIPKAQNRFSLEGAPNLCGGVAGGYFVEGTANGEQVTVNLDTGAGNSVLTYSYFESHKEYITTQCRTDTLGSAGVGGVKIELAYVLPSLDFQIAGQGYTFPEMYVSTVPGAVDLRKANIGMDYFIKFKKVVFNTKDMFVRLFP
;
A
#
# COMPACT_ATOMS: atom_id res chain seq x y z
N ALA A 1 11.95 4.05 -33.10
CA ALA A 1 10.84 4.91 -32.64
C ALA A 1 10.02 4.24 -31.52
N GLU A 2 9.89 2.89 -31.50
CA GLU A 2 9.07 2.17 -30.50
C GLU A 2 9.70 2.13 -29.08
N ILE A 3 11.01 2.13 -28.98
CA ILE A 3 11.70 2.05 -27.67
C ILE A 3 11.65 3.37 -26.88
N GLY A 4 11.49 4.51 -27.56
CA GLY A 4 11.44 5.83 -26.90
C GLY A 4 10.06 6.20 -26.34
N GLY A 5 8.97 5.72 -26.93
CA GLY A 5 7.62 6.14 -26.58
C GLY A 5 7.15 5.64 -25.21
N GLY A 6 7.39 4.36 -24.90
CA GLY A 6 7.00 3.77 -23.61
C GLY A 6 7.73 4.39 -22.43
N ASN A 7 9.02 4.67 -22.56
CA ASN A 7 9.79 5.34 -21.53
C ASN A 7 9.30 6.79 -21.30
N THR A 8 8.92 7.51 -22.37
CA THR A 8 8.41 8.88 -22.26
C THR A 8 7.07 8.94 -21.52
N LEU A 9 6.14 8.01 -21.79
CA LEU A 9 4.87 7.91 -21.07
C LEU A 9 5.09 7.64 -19.58
N SER A 10 5.95 6.67 -19.24
CA SER A 10 6.28 6.34 -17.86
C SER A 10 6.94 7.52 -17.12
N MET A 11 7.89 8.21 -17.77
CA MET A 11 8.56 9.38 -17.19
C MET A 11 7.58 10.55 -16.96
N ALA A 12 6.68 10.78 -17.87
CA ALA A 12 5.66 11.83 -17.74
C ALA A 12 4.67 11.51 -16.63
N PHE A 13 4.26 10.24 -16.50
CA PHE A 13 3.44 9.79 -15.38
C PHE A 13 4.16 10.00 -14.04
N MET A 14 5.43 9.62 -13.94
CA MET A 14 6.25 9.85 -12.74
C MET A 14 6.39 11.34 -12.41
N LEU A 15 6.56 12.20 -13.42
CA LEU A 15 6.59 13.65 -13.21
C LEU A 15 5.26 14.15 -12.63
N ALA A 16 4.14 13.81 -13.25
CA ALA A 16 2.82 14.20 -12.77
C ALA A 16 2.53 13.67 -11.35
N ALA A 17 2.90 12.43 -11.06
CA ALA A 17 2.78 11.86 -9.71
C ALA A 17 3.61 12.63 -8.68
N ASN A 18 4.83 13.08 -9.03
CA ASN A 18 5.66 13.89 -8.15
C ASN A 18 5.10 15.32 -7.97
N GLU A 19 4.52 15.90 -9.01
CA GLU A 19 3.81 17.18 -8.92
C GLU A 19 2.61 17.06 -7.97
N ALA A 20 1.79 16.02 -8.10
CA ALA A 20 0.65 15.74 -7.24
C ALA A 20 1.08 15.54 -5.77
N ARG A 21 2.14 14.76 -5.52
CA ARG A 21 2.70 14.56 -4.16
C ARG A 21 3.16 15.84 -3.46
N THR A 22 3.44 16.88 -4.22
CA THR A 22 3.80 18.22 -3.70
C THR A 22 2.61 19.17 -3.66
N GLY A 23 1.38 18.68 -3.86
CA GLY A 23 0.14 19.47 -3.87
C GLY A 23 -0.08 20.27 -5.14
N ARG A 24 0.77 20.10 -6.17
CA ARG A 24 0.66 20.80 -7.46
C ARG A 24 -0.22 20.05 -8.43
N TYR A 25 -1.51 19.87 -8.05
CA TYR A 25 -2.46 19.05 -8.80
C TYR A 25 -2.80 19.65 -10.18
N ALA A 26 -2.86 20.98 -10.31
CA ALA A 26 -3.11 21.65 -11.59
C ALA A 26 -1.98 21.38 -12.59
N GLU A 27 -0.72 21.46 -12.14
CA GLU A 27 0.46 21.17 -12.97
C GLU A 27 0.51 19.68 -13.33
N ALA A 28 0.21 18.79 -12.38
CA ALA A 28 0.14 17.36 -12.62
C ALA A 28 -0.89 17.00 -13.71
N ALA A 29 -2.09 17.59 -13.65
CA ALA A 29 -3.11 17.44 -14.68
C ALA A 29 -2.65 17.98 -16.05
N GLU A 30 -2.00 19.14 -16.08
CA GLU A 30 -1.48 19.72 -17.32
C GLU A 30 -0.36 18.87 -17.92
N THR A 31 0.54 18.32 -17.10
CA THR A 31 1.59 17.40 -17.54
C THR A 31 0.98 16.17 -18.25
N LEU A 32 -0.03 15.54 -17.64
CA LEU A 32 -0.71 14.39 -18.25
C LEU A 32 -1.50 14.79 -19.50
N SER A 33 -2.19 15.93 -19.49
CA SER A 33 -2.95 16.41 -20.66
C SER A 33 -2.07 16.59 -21.90
N ARG A 34 -0.88 17.20 -21.74
CA ARG A 34 0.09 17.36 -22.84
C ARG A 34 0.57 16.03 -23.39
N VAL A 35 0.83 15.08 -22.50
CA VAL A 35 1.30 13.74 -22.89
C VAL A 35 0.20 12.98 -23.62
N ILE A 36 -1.02 12.99 -23.10
CA ILE A 36 -2.18 12.37 -23.77
C ILE A 36 -2.32 12.92 -25.18
N GLN A 37 -2.35 14.25 -25.36
CA GLN A 37 -2.48 14.89 -26.67
C GLN A 37 -1.34 14.49 -27.63
N ALA A 38 -0.12 14.38 -27.15
CA ALA A 38 1.03 14.04 -27.99
C ALA A 38 1.03 12.56 -28.42
N PHE A 39 0.51 11.66 -27.59
CA PHE A 39 0.56 10.21 -27.85
C PHE A 39 -0.75 9.65 -28.41
N GLU A 40 -1.89 10.34 -28.26
CA GLU A 40 -3.20 9.89 -28.76
C GLU A 40 -3.20 9.46 -30.24
N PRO A 41 -2.51 10.14 -31.18
CA PRO A 41 -2.42 9.69 -32.55
C PRO A 41 -1.43 8.54 -32.80
N LEU A 42 -0.63 8.14 -31.80
CA LEU A 42 0.50 7.23 -31.94
C LEU A 42 0.29 5.87 -31.25
N VAL A 43 -0.62 5.79 -30.29
CA VAL A 43 -0.84 4.59 -29.46
C VAL A 43 -2.33 4.26 -29.36
N ASP A 44 -2.62 3.01 -29.01
CA ASP A 44 -3.99 2.57 -28.73
C ASP A 44 -4.62 3.38 -27.60
N SER A 45 -5.93 3.67 -27.74
CA SER A 45 -6.70 4.39 -26.73
C SER A 45 -6.57 3.77 -25.33
N MET A 46 -6.59 2.43 -25.22
CA MET A 46 -6.40 1.71 -23.95
C MET A 46 -5.07 2.03 -23.26
N ALA A 47 -4.00 2.27 -24.02
CA ALA A 47 -2.70 2.59 -23.45
C ALA A 47 -2.68 3.93 -22.70
N LEU A 48 -3.62 4.81 -22.98
CA LEU A 48 -3.76 6.14 -22.35
C LEU A 48 -4.86 6.21 -21.29
N ASP A 49 -5.66 5.17 -21.11
CA ASP A 49 -6.82 5.21 -20.20
C ASP A 49 -6.41 5.52 -18.76
N MET A 50 -5.32 4.91 -18.29
CA MET A 50 -4.77 5.20 -16.96
C MET A 50 -4.37 6.67 -16.83
N HIS A 51 -3.70 7.24 -17.83
CA HIS A 51 -3.27 8.63 -17.83
C HIS A 51 -4.46 9.58 -17.84
N ARG A 52 -5.52 9.28 -18.61
CA ARG A 52 -6.77 10.03 -18.64
C ARG A 52 -7.51 10.00 -17.29
N GLY A 53 -7.52 8.84 -16.64
CA GLY A 53 -8.11 8.70 -15.30
C GLY A 53 -7.41 9.58 -14.27
N TYR A 54 -6.08 9.53 -14.20
CA TYR A 54 -5.31 10.38 -13.29
C TYR A 54 -5.36 11.87 -13.66
N GLU A 55 -5.40 12.20 -14.95
CA GLU A 55 -5.58 13.59 -15.39
C GLU A 55 -6.88 14.18 -14.86
N LYS A 56 -8.00 13.46 -15.00
CA LYS A 56 -9.29 13.86 -14.44
C LYS A 56 -9.25 13.99 -12.92
N GLN A 57 -8.65 13.01 -12.24
CA GLN A 57 -8.49 13.01 -10.79
C GLN A 57 -7.73 14.24 -10.32
N TYR A 58 -6.59 14.56 -10.94
CA TYR A 58 -5.79 15.72 -10.57
C TYR A 58 -6.51 17.06 -10.85
N ARG A 59 -7.33 17.16 -11.90
CA ARG A 59 -8.18 18.33 -12.12
C ARG A 59 -9.19 18.52 -10.99
N ILE A 60 -9.82 17.44 -10.53
CA ILE A 60 -10.76 17.49 -9.41
C ILE A 60 -10.04 17.93 -8.15
N LEU A 61 -8.88 17.31 -7.84
CA LEU A 61 -8.09 17.64 -6.65
C LEU A 61 -7.57 19.07 -6.66
N ALA A 62 -7.31 19.65 -7.82
CA ALA A 62 -6.91 21.06 -7.96
C ALA A 62 -8.02 22.05 -7.51
N GLU A 63 -9.27 21.62 -7.43
CA GLU A 63 -10.39 22.43 -6.93
C GLU A 63 -10.53 22.40 -5.39
N TYR A 64 -9.82 21.48 -4.72
CA TYR A 64 -9.84 21.37 -3.26
C TYR A 64 -8.70 22.16 -2.63
N GLU A 65 -8.99 22.96 -1.61
CA GLU A 65 -7.97 23.59 -0.79
C GLU A 65 -7.45 22.61 0.27
N GLY A 66 -6.13 22.43 0.33
CA GLY A 66 -5.51 21.63 1.38
C GLY A 66 -5.84 20.16 1.32
N VAL A 67 -5.69 19.53 0.15
CA VAL A 67 -5.75 18.06 0.01
C VAL A 67 -4.73 17.41 0.95
N ASP A 68 -5.16 16.36 1.67
CA ASP A 68 -4.38 15.65 2.69
C ASP A 68 -3.81 16.56 3.80
N SER A 69 -4.40 17.73 4.00
CA SER A 69 -3.88 18.67 5.00
C SER A 69 -4.15 18.20 6.43
N VAL A 70 -3.11 18.30 7.26
CA VAL A 70 -3.15 17.95 8.70
C VAL A 70 -2.80 19.18 9.51
N PRO A 71 -3.78 19.91 10.08
CA PRO A 71 -3.52 21.09 10.90
C PRO A 71 -2.63 20.78 12.10
N GLY A 72 -1.49 21.43 12.16
CA GLY A 72 -0.50 21.25 13.24
C GLY A 72 0.55 20.19 12.96
N LEU A 73 0.56 19.58 11.78
CA LEU A 73 1.68 18.72 11.37
C LEU A 73 3.00 19.50 11.44
N GLY A 74 4.02 18.90 12.03
CA GLY A 74 5.31 19.57 12.27
C GLY A 74 5.33 20.50 13.49
N THR A 75 4.23 20.74 14.18
CA THR A 75 4.16 21.64 15.37
C THR A 75 3.63 20.95 16.64
N LYS A 76 2.89 19.88 16.52
CA LYS A 76 2.40 19.04 17.63
C LYS A 76 2.51 17.57 17.30
N ASP A 77 2.55 16.75 18.34
CA ASP A 77 2.52 15.30 18.21
C ASP A 77 1.09 14.80 17.99
N PHE A 78 0.96 13.73 17.17
CA PHE A 78 -0.31 13.03 17.03
C PHE A 78 -0.18 11.59 17.49
N SER A 79 -1.26 11.07 18.06
CA SER A 79 -1.40 9.69 18.49
C SER A 79 -2.74 9.15 18.01
N ILE A 80 -2.72 8.04 17.32
CA ILE A 80 -3.88 7.35 16.78
C ILE A 80 -3.90 5.96 17.40
N PRO A 81 -4.83 5.64 18.31
CA PRO A 81 -4.94 4.30 18.85
C PRO A 81 -5.32 3.32 17.73
N PHE A 82 -4.79 2.11 17.78
CA PHE A 82 -5.24 1.03 16.92
C PHE A 82 -5.59 -0.22 17.72
N ARG A 83 -6.31 -1.14 17.11
CA ARG A 83 -6.44 -2.51 17.56
C ARG A 83 -5.89 -3.46 16.54
N LEU A 84 -5.42 -4.61 16.99
CA LEU A 84 -5.04 -5.71 16.14
C LEU A 84 -6.23 -6.66 16.04
N ASP A 85 -6.84 -6.73 14.88
CA ASP A 85 -7.92 -7.67 14.59
C ASP A 85 -7.36 -8.87 13.85
N SER A 86 -7.80 -10.07 14.23
CA SER A 86 -7.51 -11.26 13.46
C SER A 86 -8.54 -11.41 12.34
N VAL A 87 -8.07 -11.54 11.12
CA VAL A 87 -8.88 -11.61 9.90
C VAL A 87 -8.74 -13.02 9.32
N GLY A 88 -9.86 -13.72 9.13
CA GLY A 88 -9.92 -15.04 8.50
C GLY A 88 -10.80 -16.04 9.19
N PRO A 89 -11.26 -17.09 8.48
CA PRO A 89 -12.26 -18.04 8.98
C PRO A 89 -11.78 -18.87 10.19
N GLU A 90 -10.50 -18.93 10.46
CA GLU A 90 -9.94 -19.68 11.58
C GLU A 90 -9.34 -18.81 12.70
N HIS A 91 -9.42 -17.49 12.63
CA HIS A 91 -8.97 -16.50 13.63
C HIS A 91 -7.54 -16.69 14.17
N LYS A 92 -6.69 -17.45 13.53
CA LYS A 92 -5.49 -17.94 14.21
C LYS A 92 -4.22 -17.17 13.94
N HIS A 93 -4.05 -16.47 12.83
CA HIS A 93 -2.72 -15.93 12.52
C HIS A 93 -2.63 -14.65 11.67
N ALA A 94 -3.68 -14.25 10.97
CA ALA A 94 -3.63 -13.02 10.17
C ALA A 94 -4.09 -11.82 11.01
N LEU A 95 -3.15 -10.99 11.43
CA LEU A 95 -3.44 -9.75 12.15
C LEU A 95 -3.54 -8.59 11.16
N THR A 96 -4.41 -7.64 11.45
CA THR A 96 -4.58 -6.40 10.70
C THR A 96 -4.62 -5.23 11.67
N ILE A 97 -3.99 -4.12 11.31
CA ILE A 97 -4.04 -2.88 12.09
C ILE A 97 -5.32 -2.13 11.72
N MET A 98 -6.24 -2.02 12.69
CA MET A 98 -7.51 -1.32 12.53
C MET A 98 -7.48 0.01 13.29
N LEU A 99 -7.76 1.10 12.58
CA LEU A 99 -7.81 2.47 13.10
C LEU A 99 -9.27 2.90 13.35
N PRO A 100 -9.77 2.95 14.59
CA PRO A 100 -11.07 3.52 14.89
C PRO A 100 -11.11 5.01 14.49
N SER A 101 -12.01 5.38 13.60
CA SER A 101 -12.01 6.68 12.93
C SER A 101 -13.40 7.29 12.80
N LEU A 102 -13.46 8.58 12.50
CA LEU A 102 -14.66 9.26 12.01
C LEU A 102 -14.35 9.81 10.61
N VAL A 103 -15.14 9.42 9.63
CA VAL A 103 -15.09 9.91 8.26
C VAL A 103 -16.34 10.77 8.02
N ASN A 104 -16.17 12.05 7.73
CA ASN A 104 -17.27 13.00 7.60
C ASN A 104 -18.24 12.96 8.80
N GLY A 105 -17.70 12.76 10.01
CA GLY A 105 -18.45 12.66 11.27
C GLY A 105 -19.11 11.30 11.54
N LYS A 106 -18.95 10.29 10.68
CA LYS A 106 -19.51 8.95 10.83
C LYS A 106 -18.43 7.96 11.24
N ALA A 107 -18.74 7.06 12.17
CA ALA A 107 -17.80 6.04 12.65
C ALA A 107 -17.46 5.05 11.53
N GLN A 108 -16.17 4.80 11.36
CA GLN A 108 -15.63 3.86 10.41
C GLN A 108 -14.30 3.31 10.92
N ASP A 109 -14.13 2.01 10.87
CA ASP A 109 -12.83 1.39 11.07
C ASP A 109 -12.06 1.37 9.75
N ILE A 110 -10.79 1.74 9.81
CA ILE A 110 -9.92 1.87 8.65
C ILE A 110 -8.72 0.94 8.81
N VAL A 111 -8.44 0.14 7.80
CA VAL A 111 -7.22 -0.68 7.75
C VAL A 111 -6.02 0.21 7.45
N PHE A 112 -4.94 0.07 8.22
CA PHE A 112 -3.64 0.63 7.88
C PHE A 112 -2.79 -0.40 7.14
N ASP A 113 -2.53 -0.15 5.87
CA ASP A 113 -1.92 -1.09 4.93
C ASP A 113 -0.74 -0.43 4.18
N THR A 114 0.48 -0.73 4.61
CA THR A 114 1.70 -0.20 3.96
C THR A 114 1.97 -0.85 2.59
N GLY A 115 1.31 -1.96 2.27
CA GLY A 115 1.36 -2.62 0.96
C GLY A 115 0.42 -1.97 -0.07
N ALA A 116 -0.59 -1.23 0.37
CA ALA A 116 -1.48 -0.48 -0.51
C ALA A 116 -0.81 0.81 -1.00
N GLY A 117 -0.59 0.93 -2.30
CA GLY A 117 0.03 2.12 -2.91
C GLY A 117 -0.81 3.39 -2.82
N VAL A 118 -2.12 3.26 -2.61
CA VAL A 118 -3.11 4.33 -2.55
C VAL A 118 -4.13 4.05 -1.44
N ASN A 119 -4.87 5.09 -1.01
CA ASN A 119 -6.02 4.89 -0.15
C ASN A 119 -7.20 4.30 -0.95
N VAL A 120 -7.94 3.38 -0.35
CA VAL A 120 -9.05 2.65 -1.00
C VAL A 120 -10.30 2.71 -0.13
N VAL A 121 -11.48 2.80 -0.76
CA VAL A 121 -12.78 2.70 -0.11
C VAL A 121 -13.76 1.90 -0.97
N SER A 122 -14.64 1.10 -0.32
CA SER A 122 -15.70 0.42 -1.04
C SER A 122 -16.75 1.40 -1.56
N THR A 123 -17.45 1.02 -2.64
CA THR A 123 -18.57 1.83 -3.18
C THR A 123 -19.64 2.08 -2.13
N GLU A 124 -19.97 1.07 -1.33
CA GLU A 124 -20.96 1.13 -0.26
C GLU A 124 -20.51 2.06 0.86
N ALA A 125 -19.26 1.91 1.34
CA ALA A 125 -18.72 2.75 2.40
C ALA A 125 -18.63 4.22 1.94
N ALA A 126 -18.17 4.49 0.72
CA ALA A 126 -18.10 5.86 0.19
C ALA A 126 -19.46 6.56 0.22
N LYS A 127 -20.53 5.85 -0.16
CA LYS A 127 -21.92 6.35 -0.09
C LYS A 127 -22.39 6.52 1.35
N ALA A 128 -22.20 5.50 2.20
CA ALA A 128 -22.61 5.53 3.61
C ALA A 128 -21.93 6.66 4.37
N LEU A 129 -20.65 6.94 4.07
CA LEU A 129 -19.83 7.99 4.68
C LEU A 129 -20.02 9.37 4.07
N SER A 130 -20.93 9.50 3.08
CA SER A 130 -21.22 10.77 2.39
C SER A 130 -19.96 11.43 1.80
N MET A 131 -19.12 10.63 1.18
CA MET A 131 -17.94 11.12 0.46
C MET A 131 -18.37 11.75 -0.88
N ASP A 132 -17.58 12.70 -1.37
CA ASP A 132 -17.76 13.26 -2.71
C ASP A 132 -17.19 12.25 -3.72
N VAL A 133 -18.08 11.57 -4.47
CA VAL A 133 -17.70 10.48 -5.40
C VAL A 133 -17.69 10.99 -6.83
N TYR A 134 -16.64 10.64 -7.58
CA TYR A 134 -16.40 11.03 -8.97
C TYR A 134 -16.14 9.81 -9.85
N ASP A 135 -16.77 9.76 -11.02
CA ASP A 135 -16.44 8.76 -12.04
C ASP A 135 -15.28 9.26 -12.91
N VAL A 136 -14.10 8.74 -12.67
CA VAL A 136 -12.89 9.10 -13.41
C VAL A 136 -12.38 7.99 -14.34
N GLY A 137 -12.96 6.79 -14.25
CA GLY A 137 -12.58 5.65 -15.07
C GLY A 137 -11.16 5.14 -14.81
N THR A 138 -10.67 5.25 -13.58
CA THR A 138 -9.33 4.80 -13.21
C THR A 138 -9.31 3.28 -13.00
N ARG A 139 -8.16 2.63 -13.24
CA ARG A 139 -7.94 1.22 -12.95
C ARG A 139 -7.06 1.07 -11.73
N LEU A 140 -7.44 0.15 -10.85
CA LEU A 140 -6.66 -0.26 -9.70
C LEU A 140 -6.28 -1.73 -9.86
N SER A 141 -5.00 -2.04 -9.65
CA SER A 141 -4.48 -3.41 -9.63
C SER A 141 -4.20 -3.82 -8.19
N GLY A 142 -4.72 -4.97 -7.79
CA GLY A 142 -4.46 -5.62 -6.52
C GLY A 142 -4.25 -7.12 -6.76
N ILE A 143 -5.03 -7.98 -6.11
CA ILE A 143 -5.10 -9.41 -6.43
C ILE A 143 -5.70 -9.63 -7.84
N GLY A 144 -6.57 -8.70 -8.28
CA GLY A 144 -7.10 -8.57 -9.64
C GLY A 144 -7.06 -7.11 -10.11
N GLU A 145 -7.57 -6.88 -11.33
CA GLU A 145 -7.76 -5.53 -11.87
C GLU A 145 -9.22 -5.12 -11.73
N GLN A 146 -9.44 -3.90 -11.24
CA GLN A 146 -10.78 -3.31 -11.18
C GLN A 146 -10.77 -1.91 -11.77
N GLN A 147 -11.87 -1.57 -12.45
CA GLN A 147 -12.18 -0.20 -12.83
C GLN A 147 -12.98 0.44 -11.71
N GLY A 148 -12.51 1.57 -11.20
CA GLY A 148 -13.11 2.25 -10.07
C GLY A 148 -13.28 3.74 -10.29
N GLY A 149 -13.96 4.34 -9.34
CA GLY A 149 -14.12 5.76 -9.20
C GLY A 149 -13.04 6.37 -8.31
N PHE A 150 -13.30 7.60 -7.92
CA PHE A 150 -12.49 8.38 -7.01
C PHE A 150 -13.41 9.11 -6.04
N ALA A 151 -13.05 9.19 -4.79
CA ALA A 151 -13.82 9.87 -3.76
C ALA A 151 -12.94 10.74 -2.87
N VAL A 152 -13.52 11.79 -2.30
CA VAL A 152 -12.85 12.64 -1.32
C VAL A 152 -13.63 12.61 0.01
N ALA A 153 -12.94 12.21 1.07
CA ALA A 153 -13.40 12.40 2.44
C ALA A 153 -13.06 13.83 2.86
N ARG A 154 -14.07 14.66 3.15
CA ARG A 154 -13.85 16.06 3.54
C ARG A 154 -13.15 16.20 4.88
N GLU A 155 -13.47 15.31 5.82
CA GLU A 155 -12.83 15.24 7.13
C GLU A 155 -12.59 13.77 7.51
N LEU A 156 -11.37 13.47 7.94
CA LEU A 156 -10.96 12.20 8.51
C LEU A 156 -10.35 12.46 9.88
N CYS A 157 -11.00 11.94 10.94
CA CYS A 157 -10.52 12.07 12.33
C CYS A 157 -10.04 10.72 12.84
N MET A 158 -8.82 10.66 13.33
CA MET A 158 -8.19 9.47 13.92
C MET A 158 -7.44 9.87 15.19
N GLY A 159 -7.82 9.31 16.33
CA GLY A 159 -7.26 9.73 17.62
C GLY A 159 -7.36 11.25 17.84
N ASN A 160 -6.24 11.92 18.04
CA ASN A 160 -6.19 13.38 18.17
C ASN A 160 -5.81 14.11 16.85
N MET A 161 -5.77 13.38 15.73
CA MET A 161 -5.45 13.91 14.41
C MET A 161 -6.70 14.15 13.58
N LYS A 162 -6.68 15.22 12.79
CA LYS A 162 -7.65 15.49 11.72
C LYS A 162 -6.91 15.69 10.42
N MET A 163 -7.44 15.07 9.34
CA MET A 163 -7.03 15.32 7.98
C MET A 163 -8.21 15.85 7.18
N TYR A 164 -7.94 16.67 6.18
CA TYR A 164 -8.98 17.25 5.33
C TYR A 164 -8.74 16.90 3.86
N ASN A 165 -9.86 16.73 3.16
CA ASN A 165 -9.90 16.47 1.73
C ASN A 165 -9.02 15.29 1.31
N VAL A 166 -9.21 14.16 2.02
CA VAL A 166 -8.42 12.94 1.81
C VAL A 166 -8.96 12.15 0.63
N PRO A 167 -8.14 11.90 -0.42
CA PRO A 167 -8.56 11.16 -1.60
C PRO A 167 -8.51 9.65 -1.38
N PHE A 168 -9.48 8.96 -2.01
CA PHE A 168 -9.59 7.49 -2.01
C PHE A 168 -9.97 6.98 -3.40
N PHE A 169 -9.40 5.87 -3.81
CA PHE A 169 -9.93 5.10 -4.93
C PHE A 169 -11.17 4.34 -4.48
N VAL A 170 -12.22 4.42 -5.28
CA VAL A 170 -13.48 3.70 -5.03
C VAL A 170 -13.47 2.41 -5.83
N VAL A 171 -13.61 1.28 -5.15
CA VAL A 171 -13.62 -0.05 -5.75
C VAL A 171 -14.85 -0.83 -5.30
N ASP A 172 -15.26 -1.79 -6.12
CA ASP A 172 -16.21 -2.82 -5.69
C ASP A 172 -15.43 -3.95 -5.01
N ILE A 173 -15.71 -4.19 -3.72
CA ILE A 173 -15.03 -5.23 -2.93
C ILE A 173 -15.83 -6.55 -2.96
N SER A 174 -17.03 -6.56 -3.56
CA SER A 174 -17.85 -7.75 -3.66
C SER A 174 -17.19 -8.86 -4.49
N SER A 175 -17.10 -10.04 -3.94
CA SER A 175 -16.65 -11.25 -4.63
C SER A 175 -17.80 -12.03 -5.27
N GLY A 176 -19.06 -11.69 -4.92
CA GLY A 176 -20.27 -12.43 -5.28
C GLY A 176 -20.46 -13.74 -4.50
N VAL A 177 -19.67 -13.94 -3.43
CA VAL A 177 -19.77 -15.11 -2.53
C VAL A 177 -19.97 -14.61 -1.10
N ASP A 178 -21.16 -14.82 -0.55
CA ASP A 178 -21.60 -14.24 0.75
C ASP A 178 -20.57 -14.43 1.90
N SER A 179 -19.95 -15.60 2.01
CA SER A 179 -18.97 -15.87 3.07
C SER A 179 -17.65 -15.11 2.88
N ILE A 180 -17.27 -14.83 1.64
CA ILE A 180 -16.09 -14.04 1.29
C ILE A 180 -16.42 -12.56 1.46
N ASP A 181 -17.61 -12.14 1.02
CA ASP A 181 -18.06 -10.75 1.13
C ASP A 181 -18.22 -10.34 2.60
N ALA A 182 -18.72 -11.25 3.46
CA ALA A 182 -18.74 -11.04 4.92
C ALA A 182 -17.32 -10.85 5.51
N TYR A 183 -16.33 -11.55 4.98
CA TYR A 183 -14.93 -11.36 5.35
C TYR A 183 -14.36 -10.05 4.80
N MET A 184 -14.62 -9.76 3.53
CA MET A 184 -14.13 -8.56 2.85
C MET A 184 -14.78 -7.28 3.37
N SER A 185 -15.95 -7.33 4.01
CA SER A 185 -16.63 -6.17 4.60
C SER A 185 -15.82 -5.48 5.72
N HIS A 186 -14.80 -6.15 6.27
CA HIS A 186 -13.85 -5.53 7.20
C HIS A 186 -12.77 -4.69 6.49
N LEU A 187 -12.65 -4.80 5.17
CA LEU A 187 -11.70 -4.08 4.33
C LEU A 187 -12.33 -2.89 3.58
N ASP A 188 -13.50 -2.43 4.03
CA ASP A 188 -14.29 -1.38 3.38
C ASP A 188 -13.53 -0.07 3.18
N MET A 189 -12.52 0.19 4.01
CA MET A 189 -11.70 1.39 3.92
C MET A 189 -10.26 1.10 4.33
N ILE A 190 -9.32 1.52 3.49
CA ILE A 190 -7.89 1.28 3.65
C ILE A 190 -7.16 2.61 3.49
N VAL A 191 -6.21 2.91 4.39
CA VAL A 191 -5.22 3.96 4.20
C VAL A 191 -3.85 3.35 4.00
N GLY A 192 -3.16 3.81 2.95
CA GLY A 192 -1.91 3.22 2.48
C GLY A 192 -0.77 4.22 2.37
N VAL A 193 0.02 4.07 1.32
CA VAL A 193 1.23 4.89 1.07
C VAL A 193 0.90 6.37 0.92
N ASP A 194 -0.25 6.74 0.32
CA ASP A 194 -0.64 8.15 0.21
C ASP A 194 -0.81 8.79 1.60
N PHE A 195 -1.44 8.07 2.54
CA PHE A 195 -1.54 8.50 3.94
C PHE A 195 -0.15 8.64 4.61
N MET A 196 0.75 7.68 4.38
CA MET A 196 2.12 7.74 4.91
C MET A 196 2.89 8.94 4.34
N ASN A 197 2.73 9.22 3.05
CA ASN A 197 3.38 10.36 2.38
C ASN A 197 2.87 11.70 2.92
N ALA A 198 1.57 11.83 3.18
CA ALA A 198 1.00 13.02 3.77
C ALA A 198 1.58 13.32 5.16
N LEU A 199 1.88 12.30 5.95
CA LEU A 199 2.42 12.41 7.32
C LEU A 199 3.95 12.55 7.35
N GLY A 200 4.66 11.89 6.44
CA GLY A 200 6.11 11.90 6.31
C GLY A 200 6.83 10.96 7.26
N GLU A 201 6.64 11.03 8.57
CA GLU A 201 7.16 10.07 9.55
C GLU A 201 6.04 9.49 10.39
N LEU A 202 6.03 8.17 10.51
CA LEU A 202 5.03 7.40 11.23
C LEU A 202 5.68 6.28 12.04
N HIS A 203 5.35 6.20 13.33
CA HIS A 203 5.78 5.15 14.23
C HIS A 203 4.61 4.19 14.49
N VAL A 204 4.73 2.94 14.09
CA VAL A 204 3.81 1.87 14.48
C VAL A 204 4.31 1.28 15.79
N ASP A 205 3.66 1.60 16.89
CA ASP A 205 4.02 1.18 18.25
C ASP A 205 3.13 0.00 18.66
N PHE A 206 3.67 -1.21 18.56
CA PHE A 206 2.96 -2.45 18.92
C PHE A 206 2.91 -2.68 20.43
N GLU A 207 3.80 -2.07 21.20
CA GLU A 207 3.78 -2.16 22.67
C GLU A 207 2.60 -1.37 23.26
N ASN A 208 2.29 -0.21 22.66
CA ASN A 208 1.21 0.67 23.11
C ASN A 208 -0.03 0.64 22.21
N ASN A 209 -0.04 -0.15 21.16
CA ASN A 209 -1.11 -0.25 20.16
C ASN A 209 -1.52 1.12 19.59
N GLY A 210 -0.56 1.85 19.04
CA GLY A 210 -0.81 3.18 18.49
C GLY A 210 0.11 3.55 17.33
N LEU A 211 -0.42 4.38 16.43
CA LEU A 211 0.40 5.11 15.48
C LEU A 211 0.78 6.45 16.09
N PHE A 212 2.05 6.78 16.07
CA PHE A 212 2.55 8.05 16.59
C PHE A 212 3.23 8.84 15.46
N ILE A 213 2.84 10.09 15.30
CA ILE A 213 3.40 11.04 14.35
C ILE A 213 4.07 12.17 15.13
N PRO A 214 5.41 12.26 15.13
CA PRO A 214 6.13 13.24 15.93
C PRO A 214 6.03 14.64 15.31
N LYS A 215 5.95 15.67 16.18
CA LYS A 215 6.03 17.08 15.76
C LYS A 215 7.35 17.44 15.09
N ALA A 216 8.43 16.84 15.55
CA ALA A 216 9.75 16.96 14.94
C ALA A 216 10.09 15.60 14.32
N GLN A 217 10.13 15.56 13.00
CA GLN A 217 10.57 14.33 12.35
C GLN A 217 12.02 14.07 12.73
N ASN A 218 12.28 12.83 13.14
CA ASN A 218 13.62 12.43 13.49
C ASN A 218 14.46 12.45 12.21
N ARG A 219 15.32 13.44 12.11
CA ARG A 219 16.49 13.27 11.26
C ARG A 219 17.38 12.28 12.00
N PHE A 220 17.12 11.01 11.74
CA PHE A 220 18.14 10.04 12.10
C PHE A 220 19.36 10.47 11.32
N SER A 221 20.41 10.94 12.03
CA SER A 221 21.73 11.02 11.44
C SER A 221 22.02 9.63 10.95
N LEU A 222 21.84 9.43 9.65
CA LEU A 222 22.03 8.16 9.01
C LEU A 222 23.52 7.91 9.03
N GLU A 223 23.95 7.13 10.00
CA GLU A 223 25.14 6.31 9.80
C GLU A 223 24.78 5.30 8.71
N GLY A 224 24.67 5.79 7.46
CA GLY A 224 24.30 4.97 6.33
C GLY A 224 23.36 5.67 5.33
N ALA A 225 23.19 5.09 4.16
CA ALA A 225 22.26 5.53 3.12
C ALA A 225 20.80 5.27 3.54
N PRO A 226 19.81 5.98 2.95
CA PRO A 226 18.41 5.60 3.01
C PRO A 226 18.24 4.13 2.63
N ASN A 227 17.37 3.42 3.34
CA ASN A 227 17.13 1.98 3.09
C ASN A 227 15.73 1.68 2.56
N LEU A 228 14.92 2.71 2.33
CA LEU A 228 13.58 2.61 1.76
C LEU A 228 13.61 3.14 0.33
N CYS A 229 13.02 2.39 -0.60
CA CYS A 229 12.90 2.77 -2.00
C CYS A 229 11.43 2.86 -2.38
N GLY A 230 11.04 3.91 -3.12
CA GLY A 230 9.69 4.02 -3.67
C GLY A 230 9.54 3.23 -4.97
N GLY A 231 8.48 2.44 -5.08
CA GLY A 231 8.10 1.75 -6.31
C GLY A 231 7.29 2.63 -7.26
N VAL A 232 7.29 2.29 -8.53
CA VAL A 232 6.51 2.99 -9.58
C VAL A 232 5.00 2.89 -9.30
N ALA A 233 4.55 1.80 -8.70
CA ALA A 233 3.15 1.57 -8.32
C ALA A 233 2.76 2.18 -6.96
N GLY A 234 3.61 3.03 -6.38
CA GLY A 234 3.32 3.72 -5.12
C GLY A 234 3.73 2.98 -3.85
N GLY A 235 4.11 1.68 -3.92
CA GLY A 235 4.59 0.90 -2.77
C GLY A 235 6.00 1.28 -2.32
N TYR A 236 6.35 0.86 -1.11
CA TYR A 236 7.70 1.01 -0.55
C TYR A 236 8.40 -0.34 -0.44
N PHE A 237 9.67 -0.36 -0.82
CA PHE A 237 10.53 -1.53 -0.80
C PHE A 237 11.79 -1.28 0.04
N VAL A 238 12.30 -2.36 0.60
CA VAL A 238 13.55 -2.35 1.34
C VAL A 238 14.42 -3.52 0.91
N GLU A 239 15.73 -3.37 0.98
CA GLU A 239 16.65 -4.48 0.83
C GLU A 239 16.77 -5.23 2.17
N GLY A 240 16.65 -6.55 2.10
CA GLY A 240 16.80 -7.46 3.22
C GLY A 240 17.65 -8.66 2.84
N THR A 241 17.72 -9.66 3.73
CA THR A 241 18.32 -10.95 3.43
C THR A 241 17.37 -12.10 3.78
N ALA A 242 17.38 -13.14 2.95
CA ALA A 242 16.69 -14.40 3.14
C ALA A 242 17.75 -15.52 3.08
N ASN A 243 18.00 -16.25 4.19
CA ASN A 243 19.09 -17.22 4.32
C ASN A 243 20.45 -16.67 3.85
N GLY A 244 20.73 -15.38 4.13
CA GLY A 244 21.96 -14.69 3.75
C GLY A 244 22.03 -14.17 2.32
N GLU A 245 21.04 -14.46 1.46
CA GLU A 245 20.93 -13.90 0.12
C GLU A 245 20.20 -12.55 0.16
N GLN A 246 20.69 -11.56 -0.59
CA GLN A 246 19.99 -10.27 -0.75
C GLN A 246 18.66 -10.43 -1.49
N VAL A 247 17.62 -9.84 -0.92
CA VAL A 247 16.26 -9.85 -1.45
C VAL A 247 15.62 -8.47 -1.38
N THR A 248 14.91 -8.09 -2.43
CA THR A 248 14.04 -6.90 -2.41
C THR A 248 12.70 -7.28 -1.79
N VAL A 249 12.27 -6.52 -0.80
CA VAL A 249 11.17 -6.84 0.10
C VAL A 249 10.10 -5.76 0.05
N ASN A 250 8.85 -6.16 -0.12
CA ASN A 250 7.70 -5.31 0.14
C ASN A 250 7.32 -5.36 1.62
N LEU A 251 7.04 -4.20 2.20
CA LEU A 251 6.59 -4.07 3.59
C LEU A 251 5.07 -3.89 3.59
N ASP A 252 4.34 -4.85 4.17
CA ASP A 252 2.90 -4.99 3.94
C ASP A 252 2.14 -5.28 5.25
N THR A 253 1.71 -4.25 5.95
CA THR A 253 0.89 -4.39 7.17
C THR A 253 -0.57 -4.82 6.86
N GLY A 254 -0.99 -4.81 5.59
CA GLY A 254 -2.25 -5.39 5.13
C GLY A 254 -2.20 -6.90 5.01
N ALA A 255 -1.00 -7.49 4.85
CA ALA A 255 -0.82 -8.93 4.82
C ALA A 255 -0.64 -9.49 6.23
N GLY A 256 -1.50 -10.45 6.63
CA GLY A 256 -1.37 -11.13 7.93
C GLY A 256 -0.13 -12.03 8.03
N ASN A 257 0.29 -12.62 6.91
CA ASN A 257 1.42 -13.54 6.82
C ASN A 257 2.40 -13.10 5.74
N SER A 258 3.68 -13.34 6.01
CA SER A 258 4.76 -13.16 5.06
C SER A 258 4.79 -14.27 4.01
N VAL A 259 5.24 -13.96 2.80
CA VAL A 259 5.36 -14.92 1.69
C VAL A 259 6.58 -14.58 0.82
N LEU A 260 7.29 -15.60 0.36
CA LEU A 260 8.27 -15.45 -0.71
C LEU A 260 7.56 -15.52 -2.07
N THR A 261 7.92 -14.63 -2.98
CA THR A 261 7.24 -14.47 -4.26
C THR A 261 7.69 -15.50 -5.31
N TYR A 262 7.01 -15.48 -6.45
CA TYR A 262 7.41 -16.28 -7.62
C TYR A 262 8.86 -15.99 -8.06
N SER A 263 9.35 -14.76 -7.93
CA SER A 263 10.73 -14.40 -8.27
C SER A 263 11.75 -15.14 -7.39
N TYR A 264 11.43 -15.34 -6.10
CA TYR A 264 12.24 -16.19 -5.22
C TYR A 264 12.14 -17.67 -5.63
N PHE A 265 10.93 -18.15 -5.92
CA PHE A 265 10.70 -19.52 -6.38
C PHE A 265 11.55 -19.84 -7.61
N GLU A 266 11.50 -19.01 -8.64
CA GLU A 266 12.29 -19.26 -9.88
C GLU A 266 13.80 -19.28 -9.63
N SER A 267 14.29 -18.44 -8.70
CA SER A 267 15.71 -18.44 -8.34
C SER A 267 16.17 -19.70 -7.59
N HIS A 268 15.24 -20.40 -6.90
CA HIS A 268 15.53 -21.55 -6.03
C HIS A 268 14.73 -22.80 -6.41
N LYS A 269 14.22 -22.85 -7.63
CA LYS A 269 13.25 -23.85 -8.09
C LYS A 269 13.65 -25.29 -7.83
N GLU A 270 14.88 -25.66 -8.13
CA GLU A 270 15.37 -27.02 -7.94
C GLU A 270 15.34 -27.45 -6.47
N TYR A 271 15.84 -26.60 -5.58
CA TYR A 271 15.80 -26.85 -4.13
C TYR A 271 14.35 -26.94 -3.64
N ILE A 272 13.52 -25.95 -3.97
CA ILE A 272 12.15 -25.85 -3.45
C ILE A 272 11.32 -27.04 -3.91
N THR A 273 11.38 -27.42 -5.18
CA THR A 273 10.58 -28.52 -5.71
C THR A 273 10.99 -29.91 -5.22
N THR A 274 12.25 -30.06 -4.79
CA THR A 274 12.79 -31.34 -4.31
C THR A 274 12.78 -31.50 -2.79
N GLN A 275 12.86 -30.39 -2.03
CA GLN A 275 13.09 -30.42 -0.57
C GLN A 275 11.90 -29.86 0.23
N CYS A 276 10.98 -29.12 -0.39
CA CYS A 276 9.88 -28.49 0.33
C CYS A 276 8.55 -29.24 0.12
N ARG A 277 7.73 -29.26 1.15
CA ARG A 277 6.34 -29.77 1.03
C ARG A 277 5.49 -28.79 0.24
N THR A 278 4.43 -29.28 -0.37
CA THR A 278 3.39 -28.47 -0.99
C THR A 278 2.26 -28.18 -0.02
N ASP A 279 1.62 -27.03 -0.20
CA ASP A 279 0.43 -26.61 0.54
C ASP A 279 -0.40 -25.65 -0.30
N THR A 280 -1.52 -25.21 0.25
CA THR A 280 -2.39 -24.20 -0.39
C THR A 280 -2.19 -22.85 0.25
N LEU A 281 -1.93 -21.82 -0.57
CA LEU A 281 -1.84 -20.43 -0.15
C LEU A 281 -3.10 -19.68 -0.59
N GLY A 282 -3.81 -19.10 0.36
CA GLY A 282 -4.94 -18.21 0.12
C GLY A 282 -4.53 -16.75 0.28
N SER A 283 -4.95 -15.89 -0.64
CA SER A 283 -4.79 -14.44 -0.58
C SER A 283 -6.12 -13.75 -0.85
N ALA A 284 -6.45 -12.73 -0.07
CA ALA A 284 -7.65 -11.91 -0.25
C ALA A 284 -7.27 -10.43 -0.29
N GLY A 285 -7.93 -9.63 -1.11
CA GLY A 285 -7.68 -8.19 -1.24
C GLY A 285 -8.49 -7.57 -2.36
N VAL A 286 -8.15 -6.34 -2.75
CA VAL A 286 -8.78 -5.67 -3.89
C VAL A 286 -8.66 -6.53 -5.14
N GLY A 287 -9.82 -6.84 -5.77
CA GLY A 287 -9.91 -7.71 -6.93
C GLY A 287 -10.30 -9.15 -6.61
N GLY A 288 -10.53 -9.51 -5.33
CA GLY A 288 -11.14 -10.76 -4.92
C GLY A 288 -10.28 -11.67 -4.05
N VAL A 289 -10.45 -12.97 -4.23
CA VAL A 289 -9.74 -14.04 -3.51
C VAL A 289 -9.02 -14.93 -4.51
N LYS A 290 -7.78 -15.29 -4.17
CA LYS A 290 -6.96 -16.21 -4.94
C LYS A 290 -6.52 -17.36 -4.05
N ILE A 291 -6.62 -18.55 -4.57
CA ILE A 291 -6.11 -19.77 -3.93
C ILE A 291 -5.12 -20.39 -4.91
N GLU A 292 -3.91 -20.67 -4.45
CA GLU A 292 -2.87 -21.24 -5.30
C GLU A 292 -2.11 -22.37 -4.59
N LEU A 293 -1.50 -23.24 -5.38
CA LEU A 293 -0.53 -24.21 -4.88
C LEU A 293 0.76 -23.45 -4.53
N ALA A 294 1.25 -23.66 -3.33
CA ALA A 294 2.49 -23.10 -2.84
C ALA A 294 3.42 -24.16 -2.30
N TYR A 295 4.70 -23.85 -2.14
CA TYR A 295 5.63 -24.64 -1.37
C TYR A 295 5.83 -24.01 0.02
N VAL A 296 6.28 -24.83 0.98
CA VAL A 296 6.58 -24.38 2.33
C VAL A 296 8.02 -24.73 2.66
N LEU A 297 8.85 -23.71 2.82
CA LEU A 297 10.19 -23.83 3.38
C LEU A 297 10.10 -24.20 4.86
N PRO A 298 10.87 -25.17 5.34
CA PRO A 298 10.82 -25.62 6.74
C PRO A 298 11.42 -24.61 7.73
N SER A 299 12.16 -23.63 7.26
CA SER A 299 12.73 -22.52 8.04
C SER A 299 13.26 -21.45 7.11
N LEU A 300 13.21 -20.18 7.54
CA LEU A 300 13.81 -19.06 6.83
C LEU A 300 14.43 -18.05 7.80
N ASP A 301 15.72 -17.85 7.73
CA ASP A 301 16.39 -16.72 8.41
C ASP A 301 16.20 -15.47 7.57
N PHE A 302 15.54 -14.48 8.16
CA PHE A 302 15.16 -13.26 7.45
C PHE A 302 15.63 -12.02 8.22
N GLN A 303 16.14 -11.01 7.51
CA GLN A 303 16.61 -9.76 8.10
C GLN A 303 16.25 -8.53 7.27
N ILE A 304 15.77 -7.48 7.93
CA ILE A 304 15.55 -6.14 7.37
C ILE A 304 16.14 -5.11 8.33
N ALA A 305 16.80 -4.07 7.79
CA ALA A 305 17.32 -2.94 8.57
C ALA A 305 18.16 -3.37 9.79
N GLY A 306 18.92 -4.44 9.66
CA GLY A 306 19.77 -4.99 10.72
C GLY A 306 19.04 -5.80 11.78
N GLN A 307 17.74 -6.01 11.68
CA GLN A 307 16.92 -6.79 12.60
C GLN A 307 16.49 -8.10 11.93
N GLY A 308 16.75 -9.22 12.62
CA GLY A 308 16.49 -10.56 12.11
C GLY A 308 15.39 -11.30 12.85
N TYR A 309 14.73 -12.21 12.14
CA TYR A 309 13.78 -13.17 12.67
C TYR A 309 13.87 -14.47 11.87
N THR A 310 13.88 -15.61 12.56
CA THR A 310 13.79 -16.92 11.91
C THR A 310 12.34 -17.36 11.86
N PHE A 311 11.77 -17.39 10.67
CA PHE A 311 10.46 -17.98 10.46
C PHE A 311 10.55 -19.50 10.58
N PRO A 312 9.68 -20.16 11.38
CA PRO A 312 9.67 -21.61 11.49
C PRO A 312 9.19 -22.30 10.22
N GLU A 313 8.38 -21.63 9.45
CA GLU A 313 7.92 -22.02 8.11
C GLU A 313 7.72 -20.76 7.26
N MET A 314 7.94 -20.86 5.94
CA MET A 314 7.71 -19.76 5.02
C MET A 314 7.08 -20.27 3.73
N TYR A 315 5.93 -19.70 3.37
CA TYR A 315 5.26 -19.99 2.11
C TYR A 315 5.98 -19.37 0.92
N VAL A 316 6.00 -20.07 -0.18
CA VAL A 316 6.60 -19.65 -1.46
C VAL A 316 5.54 -19.75 -2.55
N SER A 317 5.13 -18.63 -3.10
CA SER A 317 4.19 -18.56 -4.22
C SER A 317 4.81 -19.10 -5.51
N THR A 318 4.03 -19.88 -6.26
CA THR A 318 4.42 -20.43 -7.58
C THR A 318 3.77 -19.71 -8.74
N VAL A 319 2.99 -18.65 -8.47
CA VAL A 319 2.24 -17.93 -9.50
C VAL A 319 2.90 -16.58 -9.78
N PRO A 320 3.26 -16.31 -11.04
CA PRO A 320 3.86 -15.04 -11.43
C PRO A 320 2.94 -13.86 -11.09
N GLY A 321 3.52 -12.82 -10.48
CA GLY A 321 2.90 -11.51 -10.34
C GLY A 321 3.08 -10.66 -11.61
N ALA A 322 2.31 -9.58 -11.76
CA ALA A 322 2.34 -8.72 -12.95
C ALA A 322 3.71 -7.98 -13.12
N VAL A 323 4.36 -7.61 -12.02
CA VAL A 323 5.73 -7.04 -11.99
C VAL A 323 6.41 -7.56 -10.73
N ASP A 324 7.22 -8.59 -10.86
CA ASP A 324 7.80 -9.26 -9.70
C ASP A 324 9.32 -9.11 -9.62
N LEU A 325 9.75 -7.89 -9.29
CA LEU A 325 11.14 -7.64 -8.86
C LEU A 325 11.33 -7.98 -7.37
N ARG A 326 10.23 -8.12 -6.61
CA ARG A 326 10.24 -8.43 -5.18
C ARG A 326 10.45 -9.91 -4.99
N LYS A 327 11.34 -10.29 -4.08
CA LYS A 327 11.52 -11.69 -3.68
C LYS A 327 10.70 -12.07 -2.45
N ALA A 328 10.22 -11.07 -1.67
CA ALA A 328 9.39 -11.29 -0.49
C ALA A 328 8.33 -10.21 -0.31
N ASN A 329 7.17 -10.61 0.23
CA ASN A 329 6.16 -9.74 0.83
C ASN A 329 6.13 -10.05 2.33
N ILE A 330 6.48 -9.08 3.16
CA ILE A 330 6.62 -9.27 4.60
C ILE A 330 5.44 -8.64 5.31
N GLY A 331 4.71 -9.47 6.05
CA GLY A 331 3.46 -9.16 6.70
C GLY A 331 3.55 -8.95 8.21
N MET A 332 2.38 -8.94 8.83
CA MET A 332 2.21 -8.70 10.27
C MET A 332 2.87 -9.74 11.15
N ASP A 333 3.02 -10.98 10.69
CA ASP A 333 3.72 -12.07 11.40
C ASP A 333 5.20 -11.74 11.69
N TYR A 334 5.79 -10.84 10.90
CA TYR A 334 7.12 -10.27 11.15
C TYR A 334 7.05 -8.99 11.99
N PHE A 335 6.19 -8.03 11.64
CA PHE A 335 6.16 -6.73 12.30
C PHE A 335 5.85 -6.82 13.79
N ILE A 336 4.95 -7.69 14.21
CA ILE A 336 4.59 -7.90 15.63
C ILE A 336 5.71 -8.49 16.49
N LYS A 337 6.87 -8.88 15.90
CA LYS A 337 8.06 -9.32 16.65
C LYS A 337 8.85 -8.14 17.21
N PHE A 338 8.53 -6.93 16.79
CA PHE A 338 9.17 -5.69 17.21
C PHE A 338 8.23 -4.86 18.06
N LYS A 339 8.77 -4.11 19.01
CA LYS A 339 7.98 -3.17 19.81
C LYS A 339 7.49 -2.00 18.96
N LYS A 340 8.34 -1.56 18.04
CA LYS A 340 8.05 -0.40 17.21
C LYS A 340 8.70 -0.51 15.83
N VAL A 341 7.97 -0.05 14.82
CA VAL A 341 8.47 0.14 13.45
C VAL A 341 8.30 1.61 13.08
N VAL A 342 9.36 2.24 12.60
CA VAL A 342 9.35 3.64 12.14
C VAL A 342 9.50 3.68 10.65
N PHE A 343 8.54 4.28 9.97
CA PHE A 343 8.60 4.63 8.56
C PHE A 343 8.84 6.13 8.42
N ASN A 344 9.82 6.53 7.63
CA ASN A 344 10.02 7.93 7.25
C ASN A 344 10.11 8.02 5.72
N THR A 345 9.05 8.55 5.12
CA THR A 345 8.91 8.66 3.67
C THR A 345 9.55 9.91 3.08
N LYS A 346 9.99 10.85 3.93
CA LYS A 346 10.73 12.05 3.51
C LYS A 346 12.21 11.76 3.36
N ASP A 347 12.81 11.10 4.37
CA ASP A 347 14.23 10.77 4.38
C ASP A 347 14.48 9.32 3.90
N MET A 348 13.41 8.63 3.47
CA MET A 348 13.42 7.30 2.83
C MET A 348 14.12 6.24 3.66
N PHE A 349 13.65 6.00 4.88
CA PHE A 349 14.12 4.89 5.70
C PHE A 349 13.02 4.20 6.51
N VAL A 350 13.28 2.95 6.87
CA VAL A 350 12.55 2.16 7.86
C VAL A 350 13.50 1.71 8.96
N ARG A 351 13.01 1.71 10.20
CA ARG A 351 13.73 1.16 11.37
C ARG A 351 12.79 0.28 12.20
N LEU A 352 13.38 -0.80 12.73
CA LEU A 352 12.69 -1.73 13.60
C LEU A 352 13.37 -1.72 14.97
N PHE A 353 12.57 -1.69 16.03
CA PHE A 353 13.05 -1.65 17.41
C PHE A 353 12.57 -2.91 18.14
N PRO A 354 13.49 -3.76 18.64
CA PRO A 354 13.19 -5.02 19.30
C PRO A 354 12.52 -4.83 20.66
#